data_5f8ca8c0ded23f7d350bc0f361f5d9eb
#
_entry.id   5f8ca8c0ded23f7d350bc0f361f5d9eb
#
_cell.length_a   1.000
_cell.length_b   1.000
_cell.length_c   1.000
_cell.angle_alpha   90.00
_cell.angle_beta   90.00
_cell.angle_gamma   90.00
#
_symmetry.space_group_name_H-M   'P 1'
#
loop_
_entity.id
_entity.type
_entity.pdbx_description
1 polymer ?
#
loop_
_entity_poly.entity_id
_entity_poly.type
_entity_poly.pdbx_seq_one_letter_code
_entity_poly.pdbx_strand_id
1 'polypeptide(L)'
;MKPELSKRIEQIALELTGQLSVLDTPDEILIAEKVYSIMSEMKYFKAHPENLYFVPVKGDKLGRKSVVAIVNGEKKPSDKTVVMIGHIDTVGISDYGPLAEYANQPLVLTEKFKEIDLPAQVRKDLESGEYLFGRGIFDMKSGDAIIMALMEMISDDIENFEGNLIYGAVCDEEGNSGGMLNVVPELCRLQDEKKYDYLALLDTDYMTEEYEGDENKYVYVGTVGKLMPTFFVVGKETHVGESFKGIDPNQIAAEITRRINLNPEFSDVAEGEVTLPPVTLKQRDLKPEYSVQIAKTAVVFFNYATHCSTPDQVLGKMVNAGQECFQNVVDMLNERYETFCEMAHRPFHKLPWVARTMTYHQLCEVVKAEVGEEFDAKVQAYAEELMKDETIDARDRNTHLVEYVHGMWSDKNPVLIVYFSQPYYPHIYIKGDEPKEKALLDAVADAVDTTKTDYKLVYKKFFPYISDLSYGAAPREDGIIEAFMENMPGYGTVYNLPMKEMQRLNLPVLDIGSFGKDAHKFTERIEKKYTFEVAPELVYKTVMNLLK
;
A
#
# COMPACT_ATOMS: atom_id res chain seq x y z
N MET A 1 -18.60 12.12 -23.72
CA MET A 1 -19.46 12.28 -22.51
C MET A 1 -20.27 13.59 -22.58
N LYS A 2 -21.39 13.74 -21.80
CA LYS A 2 -22.17 15.01 -21.81
C LYS A 2 -21.42 16.10 -21.04
N PRO A 3 -21.35 17.36 -21.54
CA PRO A 3 -20.63 18.45 -20.88
C PRO A 3 -21.10 18.75 -19.44
N GLU A 4 -22.37 18.46 -19.14
CA GLU A 4 -22.92 18.63 -17.80
C GLU A 4 -22.28 17.71 -16.78
N LEU A 5 -21.97 16.46 -17.17
CA LEU A 5 -21.33 15.48 -16.28
C LEU A 5 -19.88 15.90 -15.97
N SER A 6 -19.11 16.32 -16.98
CA SER A 6 -17.74 16.80 -16.78
C SER A 6 -17.68 17.98 -15.79
N LYS A 7 -18.61 18.94 -15.92
CA LYS A 7 -18.73 20.05 -14.95
C LYS A 7 -19.12 19.58 -13.55
N ARG A 8 -19.99 18.57 -13.45
CA ARG A 8 -20.42 18.03 -12.17
C ARG A 8 -19.26 17.34 -11.47
N ILE A 9 -18.43 16.58 -12.21
CA ILE A 9 -17.22 15.94 -11.68
C ILE A 9 -16.24 17.01 -11.17
N GLU A 10 -15.95 18.03 -11.99
CA GLU A 10 -15.08 19.12 -11.57
C GLU A 10 -15.60 19.83 -10.31
N GLN A 11 -16.90 20.08 -10.22
CA GLN A 11 -17.52 20.69 -9.04
C GLN A 11 -17.30 19.82 -7.80
N ILE A 12 -17.59 18.51 -7.87
CA ILE A 12 -17.41 17.58 -6.73
C ILE A 12 -15.93 17.51 -6.37
N ALA A 13 -15.02 17.41 -7.35
CA ALA A 13 -13.58 17.36 -7.11
C ALA A 13 -13.08 18.61 -6.35
N LEU A 14 -13.53 19.80 -6.73
CA LEU A 14 -13.21 21.05 -6.03
C LEU A 14 -13.81 21.09 -4.61
N GLU A 15 -15.03 20.59 -4.44
CA GLU A 15 -15.68 20.53 -3.11
C GLU A 15 -14.97 19.54 -2.17
N LEU A 16 -14.55 18.36 -2.65
CA LEU A 16 -13.80 17.38 -1.88
C LEU A 16 -12.40 17.89 -1.54
N THR A 17 -11.69 18.45 -2.54
CA THR A 17 -10.36 19.01 -2.33
C THR A 17 -10.41 20.19 -1.35
N GLY A 18 -11.47 20.99 -1.37
CA GLY A 18 -11.68 22.08 -0.44
C GLY A 18 -11.76 21.68 1.03
N GLN A 19 -12.07 20.41 1.32
CA GLN A 19 -11.99 19.84 2.66
C GLN A 19 -10.62 19.20 2.86
N LEU A 20 -9.81 19.71 3.79
CA LEU A 20 -8.60 19.03 4.23
C LEU A 20 -8.91 17.63 4.78
N SER A 21 -8.00 16.69 4.53
CA SER A 21 -8.13 15.31 5.00
C SER A 21 -6.76 14.67 5.25
N VAL A 22 -5.86 15.42 5.87
CA VAL A 22 -4.51 14.93 6.17
C VAL A 22 -4.59 13.71 7.08
N LEU A 23 -3.86 12.65 6.67
CA LEU A 23 -3.84 11.38 7.40
C LEU A 23 -3.44 11.58 8.87
N ASP A 24 -3.93 10.71 9.76
CA ASP A 24 -3.74 10.76 11.21
C ASP A 24 -4.20 12.07 11.89
N THR A 25 -5.13 12.80 11.25
CA THR A 25 -5.75 13.99 11.84
C THR A 25 -7.27 13.87 11.87
N PRO A 26 -7.97 14.70 12.70
CA PRO A 26 -9.43 14.76 12.69
C PRO A 26 -10.05 15.16 11.34
N ASP A 27 -9.26 15.67 10.40
CA ASP A 27 -9.71 16.09 9.08
C ASP A 27 -10.21 14.89 8.26
N GLU A 28 -9.71 13.67 8.53
CA GLU A 28 -10.23 12.44 7.91
C GLU A 28 -11.70 12.16 8.27
N ILE A 29 -12.15 12.58 9.47
CA ILE A 29 -13.56 12.47 9.84
C ILE A 29 -14.38 13.47 9.03
N LEU A 30 -13.87 14.68 8.87
CA LEU A 30 -14.58 15.77 8.17
C LEU A 30 -14.75 15.48 6.69
N ILE A 31 -13.77 14.87 6.04
CA ILE A 31 -13.90 14.48 4.63
C ILE A 31 -14.91 13.36 4.44
N ALA A 32 -14.96 12.37 5.33
CA ALA A 32 -15.99 11.32 5.28
C ALA A 32 -17.40 11.93 5.44
N GLU A 33 -17.57 12.91 6.34
CA GLU A 33 -18.81 13.65 6.50
C GLU A 33 -19.15 14.51 5.28
N LYS A 34 -18.14 15.08 4.62
CA LYS A 34 -18.30 15.83 3.37
C LYS A 34 -18.80 14.94 2.23
N VAL A 35 -18.18 13.75 2.03
CA VAL A 35 -18.63 12.75 1.03
C VAL A 35 -20.09 12.37 1.32
N TYR A 36 -20.38 11.98 2.56
CA TYR A 36 -21.74 11.64 2.97
C TYR A 36 -22.73 12.79 2.69
N SER A 37 -22.37 14.03 3.03
CA SER A 37 -23.22 15.21 2.82
C SER A 37 -23.53 15.42 1.35
N ILE A 38 -22.53 15.36 0.45
CA ILE A 38 -22.74 15.53 -0.98
C ILE A 38 -23.66 14.42 -1.53
N MET A 39 -23.41 13.16 -1.18
CA MET A 39 -24.20 12.03 -1.67
C MET A 39 -25.63 12.05 -1.10
N SER A 40 -25.83 12.43 0.16
CA SER A 40 -27.16 12.51 0.77
C SER A 40 -28.09 13.53 0.10
N GLU A 41 -27.54 14.51 -0.61
CA GLU A 41 -28.31 15.48 -1.39
C GLU A 41 -28.79 14.95 -2.75
N MET A 42 -28.23 13.83 -3.25
CA MET A 42 -28.65 13.18 -4.48
C MET A 42 -30.07 12.63 -4.36
N LYS A 43 -30.86 12.73 -5.42
CA LYS A 43 -32.26 12.32 -5.43
C LYS A 43 -32.48 10.87 -4.96
N TYR A 44 -31.61 9.96 -5.40
CA TYR A 44 -31.68 8.54 -5.03
C TYR A 44 -31.50 8.32 -3.54
N PHE A 45 -30.46 8.89 -2.93
CA PHE A 45 -30.18 8.71 -1.50
C PHE A 45 -31.18 9.44 -0.58
N LYS A 46 -31.82 10.51 -1.06
CA LYS A 46 -32.98 11.10 -0.35
C LYS A 46 -34.17 10.15 -0.28
N ALA A 47 -34.37 9.33 -1.32
CA ALA A 47 -35.42 8.32 -1.38
C ALA A 47 -35.03 7.02 -0.66
N HIS A 48 -33.72 6.69 -0.60
CA HIS A 48 -33.15 5.47 -0.04
C HIS A 48 -32.02 5.78 0.96
N PRO A 49 -32.31 6.46 2.08
CA PRO A 49 -31.28 6.86 3.06
C PRO A 49 -30.57 5.66 3.71
N GLU A 50 -31.17 4.49 3.72
CA GLU A 50 -30.58 3.25 4.22
C GLU A 50 -29.43 2.72 3.35
N ASN A 51 -29.31 3.21 2.14
CA ASN A 51 -28.27 2.83 1.18
C ASN A 51 -27.02 3.74 1.24
N LEU A 52 -26.97 4.66 2.21
CA LEU A 52 -25.83 5.54 2.44
C LEU A 52 -25.52 5.57 3.94
N TYR A 53 -24.35 5.07 4.34
CA TYR A 53 -24.00 4.95 5.76
C TYR A 53 -22.48 4.93 5.98
N PHE A 54 -22.09 5.12 7.24
CA PHE A 54 -20.69 5.05 7.66
C PHE A 54 -20.30 3.65 8.11
N VAL A 55 -19.07 3.27 7.78
CA VAL A 55 -18.38 2.08 8.29
C VAL A 55 -17.22 2.55 9.16
N PRO A 56 -17.31 2.44 10.49
CA PRO A 56 -16.27 2.91 11.39
C PRO A 56 -15.05 1.99 11.34
N VAL A 57 -13.86 2.56 11.47
CA VAL A 57 -12.61 1.80 11.66
C VAL A 57 -12.56 1.28 13.08
N LYS A 58 -12.54 -0.04 13.23
CA LYS A 58 -12.58 -0.70 14.55
C LYS A 58 -11.30 -0.41 15.35
N GLY A 59 -11.48 0.07 16.57
CA GLY A 59 -10.37 0.37 17.48
C GLY A 59 -9.57 1.63 17.13
N ASP A 60 -10.00 2.39 16.13
CA ASP A 60 -9.38 3.65 15.76
C ASP A 60 -9.70 4.74 16.81
N LYS A 61 -8.66 5.41 17.30
CA LYS A 61 -8.79 6.44 18.36
C LYS A 61 -9.28 7.77 17.86
N LEU A 62 -9.01 8.08 16.60
CA LEU A 62 -9.51 9.28 15.96
C LEU A 62 -11.02 9.16 15.67
N GLY A 63 -11.54 7.91 15.59
CA GLY A 63 -12.92 7.66 15.20
C GLY A 63 -13.13 7.80 13.69
N ARG A 64 -12.11 7.50 12.91
CA ARG A 64 -12.19 7.50 11.43
C ARG A 64 -13.25 6.54 10.94
N LYS A 65 -13.79 6.84 9.80
CA LYS A 65 -14.90 6.09 9.21
C LYS A 65 -14.87 6.23 7.68
N SER A 66 -15.17 5.15 6.98
CA SER A 66 -15.44 5.15 5.55
C SER A 66 -16.92 5.41 5.27
N VAL A 67 -17.26 5.80 4.05
CA VAL A 67 -18.65 5.92 3.59
C VAL A 67 -18.95 4.78 2.63
N VAL A 68 -20.07 4.10 2.82
CA VAL A 68 -20.59 3.12 1.86
C VAL A 68 -21.88 3.65 1.27
N ALA A 69 -21.95 3.68 -0.07
CA ALA A 69 -23.10 4.08 -0.84
C ALA A 69 -23.51 2.98 -1.82
N ILE A 70 -24.80 2.63 -1.88
CA ILE A 70 -25.34 1.54 -2.67
C ILE A 70 -26.43 2.07 -3.59
N VAL A 71 -26.33 1.78 -4.89
CA VAL A 71 -27.39 2.05 -5.89
C VAL A 71 -27.87 0.71 -6.44
N ASN A 72 -29.15 0.41 -6.23
CA ASN A 72 -29.79 -0.78 -6.78
C ASN A 72 -30.64 -0.40 -7.99
N GLY A 73 -30.39 -1.02 -9.13
CA GLY A 73 -31.16 -0.79 -10.35
C GLY A 73 -32.59 -1.30 -10.26
N GLU A 74 -33.54 -0.57 -10.88
CA GLU A 74 -34.98 -0.88 -10.84
C GLU A 74 -35.52 -1.44 -12.14
N LYS A 75 -34.74 -1.48 -13.23
CA LYS A 75 -35.18 -2.01 -14.53
C LYS A 75 -35.65 -3.46 -14.45
N LYS A 76 -34.93 -4.29 -13.75
CA LYS A 76 -35.28 -5.66 -13.38
C LYS A 76 -34.41 -6.11 -12.19
N PRO A 77 -34.88 -7.07 -11.38
CA PRO A 77 -34.08 -7.67 -10.33
C PRO A 77 -32.76 -8.24 -10.88
N SER A 78 -31.66 -7.90 -10.27
CA SER A 78 -30.32 -8.39 -10.59
C SER A 78 -29.46 -8.50 -9.34
N ASP A 79 -28.65 -9.55 -9.26
CA ASP A 79 -27.63 -9.72 -8.23
C ASP A 79 -26.26 -9.22 -8.68
N LYS A 80 -26.08 -9.00 -10.00
CA LYS A 80 -24.83 -8.46 -10.56
C LYS A 80 -24.49 -7.12 -9.94
N THR A 81 -23.28 -7.03 -9.39
CA THR A 81 -22.85 -5.85 -8.63
C THR A 81 -21.41 -5.49 -8.97
N VAL A 82 -21.15 -4.23 -9.27
CA VAL A 82 -19.81 -3.68 -9.39
C VAL A 82 -19.48 -2.90 -8.13
N VAL A 83 -18.33 -3.19 -7.54
CA VAL A 83 -17.81 -2.47 -6.39
C VAL A 83 -16.77 -1.44 -6.88
N MET A 84 -16.90 -0.21 -6.42
CA MET A 84 -15.94 0.87 -6.67
C MET A 84 -15.39 1.36 -5.34
N ILE A 85 -14.12 1.72 -5.32
CA ILE A 85 -13.48 2.32 -4.15
C ILE A 85 -12.72 3.59 -4.55
N GLY A 86 -12.38 4.39 -3.57
CA GLY A 86 -11.47 5.51 -3.67
C GLY A 86 -11.14 6.01 -2.27
N HIS A 87 -9.88 6.44 -2.05
CA HIS A 87 -9.50 6.97 -0.75
C HIS A 87 -9.76 8.48 -0.64
N ILE A 88 -10.13 8.89 0.57
CA ILE A 88 -10.53 10.28 0.83
C ILE A 88 -9.53 11.05 1.69
N ASP A 89 -8.55 10.37 2.26
CA ASP A 89 -7.43 10.98 2.99
C ASP A 89 -6.34 11.48 2.04
N THR A 90 -5.38 12.20 2.57
CA THR A 90 -4.23 12.75 1.82
C THR A 90 -3.01 12.79 2.73
N VAL A 91 -1.82 12.79 2.12
CA VAL A 91 -0.59 13.14 2.85
C VAL A 91 -0.59 14.61 3.32
N GLY A 92 0.37 14.95 4.16
CA GLY A 92 0.50 16.29 4.74
C GLY A 92 0.72 17.41 3.73
N ILE A 93 0.60 18.67 4.19
CA ILE A 93 0.72 19.89 3.39
C ILE A 93 1.95 20.74 3.75
N SER A 94 2.86 20.21 4.56
CA SER A 94 4.03 20.97 5.04
C SER A 94 5.01 21.36 3.93
N ASP A 95 5.03 20.61 2.84
CA ASP A 95 5.83 20.87 1.63
C ASP A 95 5.41 22.13 0.87
N TYR A 96 4.17 22.61 1.08
CA TYR A 96 3.70 23.87 0.51
C TYR A 96 4.31 25.11 1.19
N GLY A 97 4.92 24.99 2.36
CA GLY A 97 5.56 26.10 3.08
C GLY A 97 4.62 27.28 3.29
N PRO A 98 4.95 28.49 2.79
CA PRO A 98 4.10 29.68 2.94
C PRO A 98 2.75 29.59 2.22
N LEU A 99 2.58 28.65 1.30
CA LEU A 99 1.33 28.43 0.55
C LEU A 99 0.45 27.35 1.16
N ALA A 100 0.80 26.78 2.31
CA ALA A 100 0.06 25.69 2.95
C ALA A 100 -1.43 26.04 3.18
N GLU A 101 -1.78 27.29 3.48
CA GLU A 101 -3.16 27.73 3.63
C GLU A 101 -4.01 27.65 2.35
N TYR A 102 -3.35 27.53 1.18
CA TYR A 102 -4.00 27.39 -0.13
C TYR A 102 -3.91 25.98 -0.70
N ALA A 103 -3.20 25.06 -0.04
CA ALA A 103 -2.92 23.72 -0.56
C ALA A 103 -4.18 22.94 -0.99
N ASN A 104 -5.30 23.15 -0.28
CA ASN A 104 -6.61 22.55 -0.56
C ASN A 104 -7.58 23.47 -1.31
N GLN A 105 -7.08 24.56 -1.93
CA GLN A 105 -7.89 25.54 -2.66
C GLN A 105 -7.42 25.65 -4.12
N PRO A 106 -7.73 24.67 -5.00
CA PRO A 106 -7.10 24.53 -6.32
C PRO A 106 -7.13 25.79 -7.17
N LEU A 107 -8.26 26.49 -7.20
CA LEU A 107 -8.41 27.71 -8.01
C LEU A 107 -7.53 28.85 -7.47
N VAL A 108 -7.44 29.01 -6.17
CA VAL A 108 -6.60 30.03 -5.52
C VAL A 108 -5.12 29.69 -5.65
N LEU A 109 -4.76 28.45 -5.37
CA LEU A 109 -3.38 27.97 -5.45
C LEU A 109 -2.82 28.11 -6.87
N THR A 110 -3.63 27.77 -7.89
CA THR A 110 -3.25 27.92 -9.30
C THR A 110 -2.91 29.38 -9.63
N GLU A 111 -3.65 30.36 -9.10
CA GLU A 111 -3.31 31.79 -9.28
C GLU A 111 -2.05 32.18 -8.50
N LYS A 112 -1.88 31.69 -7.27
CA LYS A 112 -0.68 31.95 -6.45
C LYS A 112 0.59 31.41 -7.09
N PHE A 113 0.53 30.29 -7.78
CA PHE A 113 1.66 29.71 -8.49
C PHE A 113 2.19 30.57 -9.63
N LYS A 114 1.40 31.50 -10.17
CA LYS A 114 1.87 32.48 -11.16
C LYS A 114 2.87 33.50 -10.58
N GLU A 115 2.84 33.69 -9.26
CA GLU A 115 3.62 34.69 -8.53
C GLU A 115 4.97 34.16 -8.00
N ILE A 116 5.22 32.84 -8.04
CA ILE A 116 6.43 32.21 -7.50
C ILE A 116 7.27 31.56 -8.59
N ASP A 117 8.53 31.27 -8.27
CA ASP A 117 9.41 30.51 -9.16
C ASP A 117 9.07 29.00 -9.11
N LEU A 118 8.92 28.39 -10.28
CA LEU A 118 8.51 26.99 -10.44
C LEU A 118 9.43 26.29 -11.43
N PRO A 119 9.63 24.95 -11.28
CA PRO A 119 10.29 24.15 -12.31
C PRO A 119 9.70 24.36 -13.69
N ALA A 120 10.52 24.33 -14.73
CA ALA A 120 10.11 24.67 -16.10
C ALA A 120 8.88 23.88 -16.60
N GLN A 121 8.82 22.59 -16.29
CA GLN A 121 7.69 21.75 -16.69
C GLN A 121 6.39 22.13 -15.94
N VAL A 122 6.49 22.43 -14.64
CA VAL A 122 5.34 22.90 -13.84
C VAL A 122 4.84 24.25 -14.36
N ARG A 123 5.76 25.15 -14.69
CA ARG A 123 5.43 26.46 -15.29
C ARG A 123 4.69 26.31 -16.62
N LYS A 124 5.16 25.41 -17.49
CA LYS A 124 4.51 25.09 -18.76
C LYS A 124 3.08 24.58 -18.55
N ASP A 125 2.89 23.64 -17.63
CA ASP A 125 1.57 23.06 -17.32
C ASP A 125 0.63 24.14 -16.73
N LEU A 126 1.13 25.01 -15.85
CA LEU A 126 0.38 26.15 -15.30
C LEU A 126 -0.07 27.13 -16.39
N GLU A 127 0.85 27.51 -17.30
CA GLU A 127 0.58 28.47 -18.36
C GLU A 127 -0.36 27.93 -19.45
N SER A 128 -0.45 26.62 -19.62
CA SER A 128 -1.39 25.98 -20.54
C SER A 128 -2.85 26.23 -20.13
N GLY A 129 -3.12 26.43 -18.84
CA GLY A 129 -4.48 26.53 -18.30
C GLY A 129 -5.24 25.20 -18.27
N GLU A 130 -4.60 24.09 -18.67
CA GLU A 130 -5.20 22.74 -18.72
C GLU A 130 -5.09 21.98 -17.39
N TYR A 131 -4.36 22.51 -16.42
CA TYR A 131 -4.12 21.85 -15.13
C TYR A 131 -4.77 22.59 -13.96
N LEU A 132 -5.17 21.81 -12.94
CA LEU A 132 -5.55 22.28 -11.60
C LEU A 132 -4.55 21.77 -10.59
N PHE A 133 -4.13 22.64 -9.67
CA PHE A 133 -3.13 22.36 -8.64
C PHE A 133 -3.78 22.27 -7.26
N GLY A 134 -3.35 21.30 -6.44
CA GLY A 134 -3.84 21.20 -5.06
C GLY A 134 -3.55 19.84 -4.43
N ARG A 135 -3.38 19.80 -3.12
CA ARG A 135 -3.24 18.55 -2.37
C ARG A 135 -4.53 17.76 -2.43
N GLY A 136 -4.42 16.49 -2.82
CA GLY A 136 -5.54 15.55 -2.92
C GLY A 136 -6.42 15.73 -4.16
N ILE A 137 -6.17 16.75 -5.00
CA ILE A 137 -6.95 16.89 -6.25
C ILE A 137 -6.59 15.79 -7.25
N PHE A 138 -5.34 15.34 -7.21
CA PHE A 138 -4.83 14.29 -8.07
C PHE A 138 -4.90 12.93 -7.37
N ASP A 139 -4.48 12.86 -6.15
CA ASP A 139 -4.37 11.69 -5.30
C ASP A 139 -5.33 11.84 -4.09
N MET A 140 -6.58 11.22 -4.11
CA MET A 140 -7.24 10.82 -5.37
C MET A 140 -8.67 11.38 -5.48
N LYS A 141 -8.96 12.54 -4.84
CA LYS A 141 -10.34 13.12 -4.74
C LYS A 141 -11.01 13.40 -6.09
N SER A 142 -10.23 13.58 -7.18
CA SER A 142 -10.81 13.65 -8.53
C SER A 142 -11.35 12.29 -8.97
N GLY A 143 -10.72 11.20 -8.55
CA GLY A 143 -11.22 9.85 -8.78
C GLY A 143 -12.54 9.61 -8.04
N ASP A 144 -12.60 9.96 -6.74
CA ASP A 144 -13.84 9.92 -5.97
C ASP A 144 -14.95 10.73 -6.63
N ALA A 145 -14.64 11.92 -7.13
CA ALA A 145 -15.60 12.76 -7.82
C ALA A 145 -16.16 12.11 -9.10
N ILE A 146 -15.34 11.34 -9.83
CA ILE A 146 -15.78 10.56 -10.99
C ILE A 146 -16.82 9.53 -10.55
N ILE A 147 -16.52 8.73 -9.51
CA ILE A 147 -17.44 7.70 -9.01
C ILE A 147 -18.75 8.33 -8.55
N MET A 148 -18.67 9.37 -7.70
CA MET A 148 -19.85 10.03 -7.14
C MET A 148 -20.76 10.62 -8.24
N ALA A 149 -20.21 11.30 -9.23
CA ALA A 149 -20.98 11.88 -10.32
C ALA A 149 -21.59 10.81 -11.26
N LEU A 150 -20.88 9.71 -11.49
CA LEU A 150 -21.43 8.58 -12.26
C LEU A 150 -22.58 7.91 -11.50
N MET A 151 -22.45 7.71 -10.19
CA MET A 151 -23.56 7.17 -9.37
C MET A 151 -24.77 8.11 -9.37
N GLU A 152 -24.57 9.43 -9.28
CA GLU A 152 -25.64 10.43 -9.40
C GLU A 152 -26.33 10.30 -10.76
N MET A 153 -25.58 10.32 -11.85
CA MET A 153 -26.10 10.22 -13.23
C MET A 153 -26.88 8.92 -13.47
N ILE A 154 -26.36 7.77 -13.00
CA ILE A 154 -26.99 6.46 -13.18
C ILE A 154 -28.27 6.38 -12.33
N SER A 155 -28.21 6.86 -11.10
CA SER A 155 -29.35 6.80 -10.16
C SER A 155 -30.47 7.80 -10.52
N ASP A 156 -30.18 8.83 -11.29
CA ASP A 156 -31.21 9.73 -11.83
C ASP A 156 -32.09 9.06 -12.90
N ASP A 157 -31.60 7.98 -13.54
CA ASP A 157 -32.33 7.16 -14.52
C ASP A 157 -32.46 5.70 -14.04
N ILE A 158 -32.74 5.53 -12.73
CA ILE A 158 -32.69 4.25 -12.03
C ILE A 158 -33.64 3.19 -12.63
N GLU A 159 -34.80 3.61 -13.16
CA GLU A 159 -35.79 2.75 -13.81
C GLU A 159 -35.24 2.06 -15.08
N ASN A 160 -34.19 2.64 -15.70
CA ASN A 160 -33.53 2.07 -16.87
C ASN A 160 -32.21 1.37 -16.53
N PHE A 161 -31.75 1.47 -15.28
CA PHE A 161 -30.54 0.83 -14.83
C PHE A 161 -30.79 -0.61 -14.32
N GLU A 162 -29.93 -1.54 -14.75
CA GLU A 162 -29.92 -2.93 -14.32
C GLU A 162 -28.61 -3.27 -13.64
N GLY A 163 -28.70 -4.02 -12.53
CA GLY A 163 -27.53 -4.34 -11.69
C GLY A 163 -27.40 -3.40 -10.50
N ASN A 164 -26.30 -3.50 -9.79
CA ASN A 164 -26.08 -2.75 -8.58
C ASN A 164 -24.67 -2.12 -8.59
N LEU A 165 -24.53 -0.98 -7.92
CA LEU A 165 -23.26 -0.31 -7.68
C LEU A 165 -23.05 -0.16 -6.18
N ILE A 166 -21.83 -0.42 -5.73
CA ILE A 166 -21.38 -0.09 -4.38
C ILE A 166 -20.16 0.83 -4.52
N TYR A 167 -20.17 1.90 -3.77
CA TYR A 167 -19.01 2.78 -3.62
C TYR A 167 -18.55 2.78 -2.16
N GLY A 168 -17.28 2.49 -1.93
CA GLY A 168 -16.58 2.63 -0.67
C GLY A 168 -15.63 3.82 -0.74
N ALA A 169 -15.99 4.95 -0.12
CA ALA A 169 -15.06 6.05 0.11
C ALA A 169 -14.25 5.73 1.37
N VAL A 170 -13.02 5.26 1.22
CA VAL A 170 -12.21 4.70 2.30
C VAL A 170 -11.26 5.74 2.90
N CYS A 171 -11.02 5.67 4.20
CA CYS A 171 -10.07 6.51 4.94
C CYS A 171 -8.77 5.74 5.24
N ASP A 172 -7.69 6.48 5.58
CA ASP A 172 -6.43 5.91 6.07
C ASP A 172 -5.68 5.07 5.01
N GLU A 173 -5.88 5.31 3.72
CA GLU A 173 -5.15 4.59 2.65
C GLU A 173 -3.67 4.95 2.70
N GLU A 174 -3.37 6.24 2.77
CA GLU A 174 -2.02 6.82 2.87
C GLU A 174 -1.26 6.40 4.15
N GLY A 175 -1.94 5.75 5.07
CA GLY A 175 -1.40 5.28 6.34
C GLY A 175 -1.32 3.76 6.45
N ASN A 176 -2.40 3.15 6.87
CA ASN A 176 -2.47 1.72 7.20
C ASN A 176 -3.70 1.02 6.59
N SER A 177 -4.39 1.65 5.64
CA SER A 177 -5.60 1.14 4.96
C SER A 177 -6.74 0.74 5.92
N GLY A 178 -6.82 1.40 7.08
CA GLY A 178 -7.82 1.07 8.10
C GLY A 178 -9.25 1.11 7.57
N GLY A 179 -9.55 2.04 6.64
CA GLY A 179 -10.82 2.13 5.96
C GLY A 179 -11.16 0.86 5.19
N MET A 180 -10.30 0.47 4.25
CA MET A 180 -10.54 -0.71 3.41
C MET A 180 -10.55 -2.01 4.20
N LEU A 181 -9.69 -2.15 5.21
CA LEU A 181 -9.67 -3.32 6.09
C LEU A 181 -10.97 -3.52 6.88
N ASN A 182 -11.80 -2.48 7.03
CA ASN A 182 -13.14 -2.56 7.61
C ASN A 182 -14.25 -2.62 6.55
N VAL A 183 -14.03 -2.10 5.34
CA VAL A 183 -14.97 -2.20 4.22
C VAL A 183 -14.99 -3.62 3.63
N VAL A 184 -13.87 -4.34 3.58
CA VAL A 184 -13.82 -5.74 3.11
C VAL A 184 -14.77 -6.67 3.89
N PRO A 185 -14.79 -6.71 5.22
CA PRO A 185 -15.79 -7.47 5.97
C PRO A 185 -17.23 -6.99 5.73
N GLU A 186 -17.43 -5.67 5.54
CA GLU A 186 -18.74 -5.10 5.23
C GLU A 186 -19.26 -5.57 3.86
N LEU A 187 -18.39 -5.63 2.83
CA LEU A 187 -18.75 -6.21 1.53
C LEU A 187 -19.18 -7.68 1.67
N CYS A 188 -18.49 -8.47 2.49
CA CYS A 188 -18.90 -9.85 2.78
C CYS A 188 -20.26 -9.91 3.48
N ARG A 189 -20.54 -9.02 4.43
CA ARG A 189 -21.86 -8.91 5.10
C ARG A 189 -22.96 -8.58 4.09
N LEU A 190 -22.73 -7.59 3.23
CA LEU A 190 -23.68 -7.21 2.17
C LEU A 190 -23.95 -8.37 1.20
N GLN A 191 -22.91 -9.11 0.82
CA GLN A 191 -23.06 -10.31 -0.02
C GLN A 191 -23.96 -11.36 0.65
N ASP A 192 -23.84 -11.56 1.97
CA ASP A 192 -24.69 -12.49 2.71
C ASP A 192 -26.15 -12.02 2.82
N GLU A 193 -26.35 -10.74 3.07
CA GLU A 193 -27.70 -10.19 3.29
C GLU A 193 -28.45 -9.90 1.99
N LYS A 194 -27.78 -9.32 0.99
CA LYS A 194 -28.40 -8.86 -0.26
C LYS A 194 -28.25 -9.86 -1.41
N LYS A 195 -27.40 -10.89 -1.23
CA LYS A 195 -27.09 -11.91 -2.26
C LYS A 195 -26.42 -11.33 -3.51
N TYR A 196 -25.64 -10.25 -3.35
CA TYR A 196 -24.90 -9.65 -4.44
C TYR A 196 -23.86 -10.60 -5.04
N ASP A 197 -23.80 -10.67 -6.38
CA ASP A 197 -22.70 -11.28 -7.12
C ASP A 197 -21.72 -10.17 -7.55
N TYR A 198 -20.66 -9.98 -6.79
CA TYR A 198 -19.61 -9.01 -7.11
C TYR A 198 -18.82 -9.46 -8.33
N LEU A 199 -18.80 -8.62 -9.37
CA LEU A 199 -18.16 -8.91 -10.65
C LEU A 199 -16.70 -8.44 -10.69
N ALA A 200 -16.41 -7.26 -10.13
CA ALA A 200 -15.08 -6.66 -10.07
C ALA A 200 -15.02 -5.60 -8.97
N LEU A 201 -13.79 -5.26 -8.58
CA LEU A 201 -13.47 -4.10 -7.75
C LEU A 201 -12.71 -3.08 -8.60
N LEU A 202 -13.28 -1.89 -8.75
CA LEU A 202 -12.71 -0.79 -9.52
C LEU A 202 -12.21 0.30 -8.59
N ASP A 203 -11.04 0.83 -8.89
CA ASP A 203 -10.50 2.05 -8.29
C ASP A 203 -10.40 3.15 -9.37
N THR A 204 -10.34 4.38 -8.91
CA THR A 204 -10.10 5.54 -9.75
C THR A 204 -8.90 6.34 -9.24
N ASP A 205 -7.93 5.63 -8.69
CA ASP A 205 -6.68 6.18 -8.23
C ASP A 205 -5.88 6.77 -9.40
N TYR A 206 -4.82 7.49 -9.13
CA TYR A 206 -4.17 8.30 -10.13
C TYR A 206 -3.24 7.50 -11.07
N MET A 207 -3.04 8.03 -12.28
CA MET A 207 -1.95 7.62 -13.15
C MET A 207 -1.06 8.82 -13.51
N THR A 208 0.21 8.55 -13.78
CA THR A 208 1.18 9.55 -14.23
C THR A 208 2.04 9.02 -15.37
N GLU A 209 2.93 9.85 -15.90
CA GLU A 209 3.94 9.45 -16.89
C GLU A 209 4.86 8.37 -16.30
N GLU A 210 5.13 7.28 -17.03
CA GLU A 210 6.12 6.27 -16.62
C GLU A 210 7.56 6.75 -16.82
N TYR A 211 7.77 7.64 -17.76
CA TYR A 211 9.05 8.28 -18.07
C TYR A 211 8.84 9.66 -18.68
N GLU A 212 9.85 10.49 -18.65
CA GLU A 212 9.76 11.86 -19.19
C GLU A 212 9.39 11.87 -20.68
N GLY A 213 8.27 12.55 -21.00
CA GLY A 213 7.71 12.62 -22.35
C GLY A 213 6.80 11.47 -22.76
N ASP A 214 6.38 10.65 -21.80
CA ASP A 214 5.37 9.64 -22.02
C ASP A 214 3.98 10.27 -22.21
N GLU A 215 3.37 10.06 -23.39
CA GLU A 215 2.05 10.59 -23.74
C GLU A 215 0.92 9.56 -23.53
N ASN A 216 1.25 8.33 -23.15
CA ASN A 216 0.26 7.29 -22.95
C ASN A 216 -0.64 7.60 -21.74
N LYS A 217 -1.87 7.08 -21.81
CA LYS A 217 -2.78 6.99 -20.68
C LYS A 217 -3.06 5.52 -20.41
N TYR A 218 -2.95 5.14 -19.16
CA TYR A 218 -2.93 3.75 -18.77
C TYR A 218 -4.26 3.29 -18.19
N VAL A 219 -4.57 2.03 -18.44
CA VAL A 219 -5.66 1.27 -17.80
C VAL A 219 -5.01 0.05 -17.17
N TYR A 220 -5.08 -0.04 -15.85
CA TYR A 220 -4.37 -1.07 -15.09
C TYR A 220 -5.31 -2.20 -14.69
N VAL A 221 -5.05 -3.42 -15.19
CA VAL A 221 -5.85 -4.62 -14.88
C VAL A 221 -5.10 -5.52 -13.90
N GLY A 222 -5.25 -5.26 -12.62
CA GLY A 222 -4.48 -5.85 -11.54
C GLY A 222 -3.73 -4.79 -10.72
N THR A 223 -3.02 -5.20 -9.68
CA THR A 223 -2.28 -4.31 -8.81
C THR A 223 -1.00 -4.94 -8.28
N VAL A 224 0.03 -4.11 -8.09
CA VAL A 224 1.28 -4.49 -7.43
C VAL A 224 1.02 -4.84 -5.97
N GLY A 225 1.74 -5.83 -5.46
CA GLY A 225 1.77 -6.14 -4.04
C GLY A 225 2.98 -5.53 -3.35
N LYS A 226 2.94 -5.48 -2.02
CA LYS A 226 4.02 -5.02 -1.16
C LYS A 226 4.26 -5.97 -0.01
N LEU A 227 5.50 -6.34 0.16
CA LEU A 227 6.02 -6.99 1.36
C LEU A 227 7.08 -6.11 2.01
N MET A 228 7.28 -6.27 3.31
CA MET A 228 8.34 -5.58 4.03
C MET A 228 9.29 -6.59 4.69
N PRO A 229 10.17 -7.24 3.91
CA PRO A 229 11.18 -8.11 4.48
C PRO A 229 12.10 -7.32 5.39
N THR A 230 12.29 -7.86 6.59
CA THR A 230 13.03 -7.23 7.67
C THR A 230 14.08 -8.21 8.17
N PHE A 231 15.26 -7.69 8.44
CA PHE A 231 16.41 -8.43 8.96
C PHE A 231 16.72 -7.92 10.36
N PHE A 232 16.55 -8.76 11.36
CA PHE A 232 17.04 -8.55 12.72
C PHE A 232 18.40 -9.20 12.84
N VAL A 233 19.43 -8.39 13.02
CA VAL A 233 20.83 -8.81 13.04
C VAL A 233 21.31 -8.90 14.47
N VAL A 234 21.66 -10.09 14.93
CA VAL A 234 22.32 -10.31 16.20
C VAL A 234 23.82 -10.43 15.97
N GLY A 235 24.58 -9.46 16.49
CA GLY A 235 26.03 -9.46 16.49
C GLY A 235 26.61 -10.02 17.77
N LYS A 236 27.84 -9.64 18.07
CA LYS A 236 28.51 -9.91 19.34
C LYS A 236 29.15 -8.64 19.83
N GLU A 237 28.61 -8.10 20.89
CA GLU A 237 29.12 -6.90 21.54
C GLU A 237 30.52 -7.12 22.12
N THR A 238 31.36 -6.10 22.04
CA THR A 238 32.66 -6.05 22.68
C THR A 238 33.10 -4.60 22.86
N HIS A 239 34.03 -4.36 23.79
CA HIS A 239 34.66 -3.07 23.93
C HIS A 239 35.47 -2.73 22.66
N VAL A 240 35.44 -1.47 22.20
CA VAL A 240 36.12 -1.05 20.95
C VAL A 240 37.63 -1.33 20.95
N GLY A 241 38.29 -1.39 22.13
CA GLY A 241 39.69 -1.81 22.28
C GLY A 241 39.94 -3.31 22.00
N GLU A 242 38.87 -4.10 21.83
CA GLU A 242 38.91 -5.54 21.53
C GLU A 242 38.06 -5.90 20.31
N SER A 243 37.98 -4.99 19.33
CA SER A 243 37.01 -5.03 18.21
C SER A 243 36.91 -6.37 17.49
N PHE A 244 38.03 -7.09 17.30
CA PHE A 244 38.03 -8.41 16.65
C PHE A 244 37.48 -9.56 17.52
N LYS A 245 37.22 -9.33 18.82
CA LYS A 245 36.52 -10.29 19.67
C LYS A 245 35.00 -10.21 19.54
N GLY A 246 34.49 -9.25 18.79
CA GLY A 246 33.07 -9.09 18.47
C GLY A 246 32.79 -9.18 16.98
N ILE A 247 31.52 -9.10 16.62
CA ILE A 247 31.05 -8.88 15.25
C ILE A 247 29.96 -7.82 15.26
N ASP A 248 30.17 -6.74 14.49
CA ASP A 248 29.28 -5.60 14.48
C ASP A 248 28.04 -5.87 13.61
N PRO A 249 26.81 -5.86 14.18
CA PRO A 249 25.60 -6.03 13.43
C PRO A 249 25.36 -4.89 12.41
N ASN A 250 25.88 -3.69 12.65
CA ASN A 250 25.81 -2.59 11.67
C ASN A 250 26.56 -2.91 10.38
N GLN A 251 27.70 -3.64 10.47
CA GLN A 251 28.45 -4.05 9.29
C GLN A 251 27.67 -5.06 8.46
N ILE A 252 26.96 -6.00 9.12
CA ILE A 252 26.11 -6.98 8.44
C ILE A 252 24.90 -6.28 7.80
N ALA A 253 24.24 -5.38 8.54
CA ALA A 253 23.10 -4.60 8.01
C ALA A 253 23.50 -3.72 6.80
N ALA A 254 24.70 -3.11 6.84
CA ALA A 254 25.23 -2.33 5.72
C ALA A 254 25.50 -3.19 4.48
N GLU A 255 26.01 -4.41 4.65
CA GLU A 255 26.23 -5.34 3.54
C GLU A 255 24.90 -5.81 2.95
N ILE A 256 23.88 -6.08 3.77
CA ILE A 256 22.52 -6.40 3.32
C ILE A 256 21.95 -5.23 2.49
N THR A 257 22.09 -4.01 2.99
CA THR A 257 21.65 -2.82 2.26
C THR A 257 22.37 -2.67 0.93
N ARG A 258 23.70 -2.83 0.92
CA ARG A 258 24.51 -2.78 -0.31
C ARG A 258 24.07 -3.83 -1.35
N ARG A 259 23.66 -5.01 -0.90
CA ARG A 259 23.27 -6.15 -1.76
C ARG A 259 21.88 -5.99 -2.35
N ILE A 260 20.92 -5.46 -1.55
CA ILE A 260 19.50 -5.50 -1.87
C ILE A 260 18.98 -4.16 -2.41
N ASN A 261 19.41 -3.03 -1.82
CA ASN A 261 18.84 -1.72 -2.13
C ASN A 261 19.05 -1.33 -3.59
N LEU A 262 17.95 -1.00 -4.27
CA LEU A 262 17.92 -0.61 -5.69
C LEU A 262 18.59 -1.63 -6.64
N ASN A 263 18.61 -2.90 -6.25
CA ASN A 263 19.17 -3.96 -7.08
C ASN A 263 18.07 -4.67 -7.89
N PRO A 264 18.07 -4.55 -9.25
CA PRO A 264 17.04 -5.14 -10.12
C PRO A 264 16.98 -6.67 -10.08
N GLU A 265 18.00 -7.36 -9.56
CA GLU A 265 17.97 -8.82 -9.34
C GLU A 265 16.82 -9.24 -8.40
N PHE A 266 16.39 -8.33 -7.53
CA PHE A 266 15.28 -8.54 -6.61
C PHE A 266 13.94 -8.00 -7.13
N SER A 267 13.91 -7.39 -8.32
CA SER A 267 12.66 -7.01 -8.97
C SER A 267 11.86 -8.26 -9.36
N ASP A 268 10.54 -8.14 -9.26
CA ASP A 268 9.62 -9.19 -9.72
C ASP A 268 9.18 -8.91 -11.15
N VAL A 269 9.02 -9.94 -11.97
CA VAL A 269 8.73 -9.82 -13.41
C VAL A 269 7.55 -10.72 -13.79
N ALA A 270 6.51 -10.11 -14.35
CA ALA A 270 5.38 -10.82 -14.93
C ALA A 270 4.89 -10.12 -16.20
N GLU A 271 4.57 -10.86 -17.26
CA GLU A 271 4.06 -10.37 -18.55
C GLU A 271 4.91 -9.25 -19.20
N GLY A 272 6.20 -9.22 -18.91
CA GLY A 272 7.10 -8.18 -19.39
C GLY A 272 7.08 -6.87 -18.57
N GLU A 273 6.25 -6.78 -17.55
CA GLU A 273 6.26 -5.70 -16.57
C GLU A 273 7.17 -6.05 -15.39
N VAL A 274 7.92 -5.07 -14.91
CA VAL A 274 8.97 -5.23 -13.89
C VAL A 274 8.67 -4.30 -12.73
N THR A 275 8.67 -4.83 -11.50
CA THR A 275 8.54 -3.99 -10.31
C THR A 275 9.78 -3.10 -10.13
N LEU A 276 9.60 -1.95 -9.50
CA LEU A 276 10.74 -1.24 -8.95
C LEU A 276 11.54 -2.16 -8.00
N PRO A 277 12.88 -2.08 -8.00
CA PRO A 277 13.70 -2.87 -7.09
C PRO A 277 13.45 -2.47 -5.64
N PRO A 278 13.78 -3.34 -4.66
CA PRO A 278 13.58 -3.04 -3.25
C PRO A 278 14.29 -1.77 -2.81
N VAL A 279 13.65 -1.02 -1.91
CA VAL A 279 14.20 0.21 -1.34
C VAL A 279 14.32 0.06 0.17
N THR A 280 15.49 0.41 0.73
CA THR A 280 15.70 0.46 2.17
C THR A 280 14.87 1.59 2.78
N LEU A 281 13.93 1.25 3.68
CA LEU A 281 13.12 2.24 4.38
C LEU A 281 13.73 2.66 5.73
N LYS A 282 14.39 1.71 6.42
CA LYS A 282 15.02 2.00 7.72
C LYS A 282 16.21 1.08 7.94
N GLN A 283 17.30 1.63 8.48
CA GLN A 283 18.45 0.89 8.99
C GLN A 283 18.95 1.59 10.25
N ARG A 284 19.08 0.83 11.35
CA ARG A 284 19.65 1.35 12.61
C ARG A 284 20.16 0.22 13.50
N ASP A 285 21.08 0.52 14.41
CA ASP A 285 21.28 -0.35 15.57
C ASP A 285 20.20 -0.10 16.64
N LEU A 286 20.13 -1.01 17.59
CA LEU A 286 19.15 -0.96 18.68
C LEU A 286 19.80 -0.61 20.03
N LYS A 287 20.97 0.05 20.03
CA LYS A 287 21.58 0.57 21.26
C LYS A 287 20.69 1.66 21.84
N PRO A 288 20.32 1.57 23.12
CA PRO A 288 19.50 2.60 23.75
C PRO A 288 20.26 3.91 23.99
N GLU A 289 21.60 3.82 24.16
CA GLU A 289 22.46 4.97 24.47
C GLU A 289 23.88 4.76 23.97
N TYR A 290 24.66 5.85 23.94
CA TYR A 290 26.08 5.79 23.62
C TYR A 290 26.87 5.00 24.67
N SER A 291 27.71 4.08 24.21
CA SER A 291 28.72 3.39 25.01
C SER A 291 29.96 3.08 24.15
N VAL A 292 31.12 2.84 24.79
CA VAL A 292 32.39 2.48 24.13
C VAL A 292 32.41 0.98 23.77
N GLN A 293 31.30 0.51 23.16
CA GLN A 293 31.07 -0.88 22.74
C GLN A 293 30.43 -0.89 21.35
N ILE A 294 30.69 -1.93 20.56
CA ILE A 294 29.91 -2.21 19.36
C ILE A 294 28.49 -2.62 19.75
N ALA A 295 27.53 -2.40 18.85
CA ALA A 295 26.14 -2.73 19.09
C ALA A 295 25.93 -4.25 19.27
N LYS A 296 24.87 -4.64 19.99
CA LYS A 296 24.45 -6.04 20.11
C LYS A 296 23.58 -6.46 18.95
N THR A 297 22.64 -5.60 18.58
CA THR A 297 21.64 -5.86 17.55
C THR A 297 21.46 -4.68 16.63
N ALA A 298 21.04 -4.95 15.40
CA ALA A 298 20.63 -3.95 14.41
C ALA A 298 19.42 -4.46 13.63
N VAL A 299 18.73 -3.56 12.95
CA VAL A 299 17.60 -3.88 12.09
C VAL A 299 17.70 -3.12 10.77
N VAL A 300 17.30 -3.77 9.68
CA VAL A 300 17.09 -3.15 8.37
C VAL A 300 15.86 -3.75 7.72
N PHE A 301 15.01 -2.90 7.11
CA PHE A 301 13.84 -3.36 6.37
C PHE A 301 13.64 -2.59 5.06
N PHE A 302 12.99 -3.30 4.13
CA PHE A 302 12.84 -2.86 2.76
C PHE A 302 11.36 -2.79 2.35
N ASN A 303 11.04 -1.87 1.46
CA ASN A 303 9.86 -1.97 0.60
C ASN A 303 10.18 -2.94 -0.53
N TYR A 304 9.42 -4.00 -0.68
CA TYR A 304 9.60 -5.03 -1.71
C TYR A 304 8.30 -5.20 -2.48
N ALA A 305 8.29 -4.78 -3.74
CA ALA A 305 7.13 -4.88 -4.62
C ALA A 305 7.04 -6.26 -5.28
N THR A 306 5.82 -6.78 -5.47
CA THR A 306 5.57 -8.07 -6.12
C THR A 306 4.51 -7.98 -7.21
N HIS A 307 4.72 -8.72 -8.32
CA HIS A 307 3.75 -8.96 -9.37
C HIS A 307 3.21 -10.39 -9.33
N CYS A 308 4.07 -11.36 -8.97
CA CYS A 308 3.71 -12.77 -8.94
C CYS A 308 4.48 -13.59 -7.88
N SER A 309 5.52 -13.04 -7.26
CA SER A 309 6.26 -13.75 -6.21
C SER A 309 5.43 -13.84 -4.93
N THR A 310 5.28 -15.05 -4.41
CA THR A 310 4.58 -15.33 -3.16
C THR A 310 5.43 -14.96 -1.93
N PRO A 311 4.85 -14.74 -0.75
CA PRO A 311 5.59 -14.40 0.47
C PRO A 311 6.72 -15.39 0.79
N ASP A 312 6.48 -16.69 0.66
CA ASP A 312 7.50 -17.73 0.90
C ASP A 312 8.67 -17.65 -0.08
N GLN A 313 8.40 -17.34 -1.36
CA GLN A 313 9.44 -17.15 -2.36
C GLN A 313 10.29 -15.91 -2.06
N VAL A 314 9.65 -14.80 -1.67
CA VAL A 314 10.36 -13.59 -1.25
C VAL A 314 11.18 -13.84 0.01
N LEU A 315 10.60 -14.52 1.01
CA LEU A 315 11.31 -14.89 2.25
C LEU A 315 12.54 -15.74 1.94
N GLY A 316 12.40 -16.75 1.08
CA GLY A 316 13.51 -17.59 0.64
C GLY A 316 14.64 -16.81 -0.05
N LYS A 317 14.29 -15.88 -0.96
CA LYS A 317 15.27 -14.96 -1.58
C LYS A 317 16.01 -14.11 -0.53
N MET A 318 15.28 -13.60 0.46
CA MET A 318 15.86 -12.75 1.53
C MET A 318 16.76 -13.55 2.47
N VAL A 319 16.37 -14.76 2.84
CA VAL A 319 17.20 -15.67 3.66
C VAL A 319 18.51 -15.97 2.94
N ASN A 320 18.47 -16.31 1.65
CA ASN A 320 19.66 -16.61 0.86
C ASN A 320 20.59 -15.39 0.73
N ALA A 321 20.02 -14.22 0.40
CA ALA A 321 20.78 -12.97 0.32
C ALA A 321 21.40 -12.60 1.68
N GLY A 322 20.65 -12.76 2.78
CA GLY A 322 21.13 -12.52 4.14
C GLY A 322 22.28 -13.45 4.52
N GLN A 323 22.20 -14.75 4.19
CA GLN A 323 23.25 -15.72 4.43
C GLN A 323 24.54 -15.36 3.66
N GLU A 324 24.41 -14.98 2.38
CA GLU A 324 25.53 -14.52 1.55
C GLU A 324 26.18 -13.26 2.16
N CYS A 325 25.39 -12.25 2.51
CA CYS A 325 25.88 -11.01 3.11
C CYS A 325 26.60 -11.25 4.44
N PHE A 326 26.04 -12.10 5.28
CA PHE A 326 26.66 -12.43 6.55
C PHE A 326 28.00 -13.15 6.33
N GLN A 327 28.07 -14.11 5.40
CA GLN A 327 29.30 -14.81 5.07
C GLN A 327 30.36 -13.83 4.54
N ASN A 328 29.99 -12.92 3.65
CA ASN A 328 30.89 -11.88 3.11
C ASN A 328 31.52 -11.04 4.24
N VAL A 329 30.71 -10.67 5.26
CA VAL A 329 31.21 -9.91 6.42
C VAL A 329 32.18 -10.75 7.26
N VAL A 330 31.87 -12.03 7.48
CA VAL A 330 32.75 -12.95 8.23
C VAL A 330 34.11 -13.10 7.50
N ASP A 331 34.09 -13.29 6.20
CA ASP A 331 35.30 -13.44 5.39
C ASP A 331 36.12 -12.16 5.36
N MET A 332 35.50 -11.02 5.12
CA MET A 332 36.13 -9.70 5.18
C MET A 332 36.78 -9.42 6.56
N LEU A 333 36.10 -9.76 7.66
CA LEU A 333 36.64 -9.59 9.01
C LEU A 333 37.90 -10.45 9.23
N ASN A 334 37.95 -11.68 8.72
CA ASN A 334 39.13 -12.54 8.80
C ASN A 334 40.31 -11.95 8.01
N GLU A 335 40.09 -11.47 6.78
CA GLU A 335 41.11 -10.80 5.97
C GLU A 335 41.67 -9.56 6.66
N ARG A 336 40.79 -8.71 7.20
CA ARG A 336 41.20 -7.49 7.92
C ARG A 336 41.96 -7.83 9.22
N TYR A 337 41.55 -8.89 9.91
CA TYR A 337 42.22 -9.34 11.12
C TYR A 337 43.60 -9.91 10.83
N GLU A 338 43.75 -10.67 9.73
CA GLU A 338 45.03 -11.18 9.27
C GLU A 338 45.98 -10.04 8.96
N THR A 339 45.54 -9.05 8.17
CA THR A 339 46.31 -7.82 7.88
C THR A 339 46.72 -7.07 9.16
N PHE A 340 45.78 -6.94 10.12
CA PHE A 340 46.10 -6.30 11.40
C PHE A 340 47.14 -7.10 12.20
N CYS A 341 47.05 -8.43 12.23
CA CYS A 341 48.02 -9.28 12.91
C CYS A 341 49.43 -9.14 12.30
N GLU A 342 49.52 -9.08 10.97
CA GLU A 342 50.78 -8.82 10.27
C GLU A 342 51.40 -7.46 10.68
N MET A 343 50.61 -6.38 10.62
CA MET A 343 51.05 -5.04 11.01
C MET A 343 51.45 -4.93 12.48
N ALA A 344 50.76 -5.69 13.34
CA ALA A 344 51.02 -5.69 14.79
C ALA A 344 52.07 -6.73 15.22
N HIS A 345 52.65 -7.49 14.27
CA HIS A 345 53.58 -8.59 14.55
C HIS A 345 53.02 -9.64 15.51
N ARG A 346 51.76 -10.01 15.33
CA ARG A 346 51.02 -11.00 16.15
C ARG A 346 50.64 -12.24 15.33
N PRO A 347 50.53 -13.42 15.97
CA PRO A 347 50.03 -14.61 15.26
C PRO A 347 48.57 -14.41 14.88
N PHE A 348 48.22 -14.80 13.64
CA PHE A 348 46.85 -14.83 13.18
C PHE A 348 46.16 -16.16 13.56
N HIS A 349 44.93 -16.06 14.00
CA HIS A 349 44.01 -17.18 14.19
C HIS A 349 42.66 -16.81 13.60
N LYS A 350 42.05 -17.70 12.82
CA LYS A 350 40.74 -17.46 12.23
C LYS A 350 39.72 -17.11 13.32
N LEU A 351 38.94 -16.06 13.08
CA LEU A 351 37.88 -15.64 13.99
C LEU A 351 36.77 -16.69 14.10
N PRO A 352 36.12 -16.86 15.27
CA PRO A 352 35.19 -17.95 15.53
C PRO A 352 33.79 -17.75 14.93
N TRP A 353 33.62 -16.70 14.12
CA TRP A 353 32.30 -16.32 13.61
C TRP A 353 31.85 -17.25 12.50
N VAL A 354 30.58 -17.66 12.57
CA VAL A 354 29.91 -18.49 11.57
C VAL A 354 28.65 -17.75 11.14
N ALA A 355 28.48 -17.57 9.84
CA ALA A 355 27.28 -16.98 9.28
C ALA A 355 26.10 -17.95 9.47
N ARG A 356 25.03 -17.48 10.13
CA ARG A 356 23.80 -18.23 10.38
C ARG A 356 22.60 -17.33 10.08
N THR A 357 21.71 -17.82 9.23
CA THR A 357 20.47 -17.12 8.89
C THR A 357 19.30 -18.07 9.10
N MET A 358 18.22 -17.57 9.69
CA MET A 358 16.98 -18.31 9.90
C MET A 358 15.78 -17.38 9.73
N THR A 359 14.61 -17.96 9.54
CA THR A 359 13.36 -17.21 9.55
C THR A 359 12.86 -17.00 10.99
N TYR A 360 11.92 -16.07 11.19
CA TYR A 360 11.28 -15.88 12.50
C TYR A 360 10.52 -17.13 12.94
N HIS A 361 9.83 -17.82 12.03
CA HIS A 361 9.18 -19.10 12.32
C HIS A 361 10.17 -20.13 12.87
N GLN A 362 11.33 -20.30 12.22
CA GLN A 362 12.38 -21.21 12.69
C GLN A 362 12.93 -20.81 14.06
N LEU A 363 13.07 -19.51 14.34
CA LEU A 363 13.44 -19.03 15.67
C LEU A 363 12.38 -19.41 16.70
N CYS A 364 11.10 -19.20 16.39
CA CYS A 364 10.01 -19.61 17.30
C CYS A 364 10.04 -21.10 17.61
N GLU A 365 10.25 -21.95 16.60
CA GLU A 365 10.31 -23.40 16.79
C GLU A 365 11.44 -23.84 17.76
N VAL A 366 12.66 -23.31 17.57
CA VAL A 366 13.78 -23.67 18.45
C VAL A 366 13.61 -23.12 19.86
N VAL A 367 13.06 -21.91 20.01
CA VAL A 367 12.81 -21.30 21.33
C VAL A 367 11.66 -22.02 22.04
N LYS A 368 10.60 -22.38 21.33
CA LYS A 368 9.46 -23.12 21.86
C LYS A 368 9.90 -24.50 22.38
N ALA A 369 10.82 -25.16 21.68
CA ALA A 369 11.39 -26.42 22.13
C ALA A 369 12.18 -26.31 23.47
N GLU A 370 12.78 -25.13 23.75
CA GLU A 370 13.49 -24.86 25.01
C GLU A 370 12.55 -24.38 26.13
N VAL A 371 11.62 -23.47 25.82
CA VAL A 371 10.75 -22.83 26.82
C VAL A 371 9.55 -23.73 27.20
N GLY A 372 9.08 -24.55 26.25
CA GLY A 372 7.94 -25.45 26.45
C GLY A 372 6.58 -24.74 26.29
N GLU A 373 5.57 -25.26 26.98
CA GLU A 373 4.16 -24.88 26.85
C GLU A 373 3.85 -23.39 27.14
N GLU A 374 4.73 -22.72 27.89
CA GLU A 374 4.55 -21.31 28.24
C GLU A 374 4.91 -20.35 27.10
N PHE A 375 5.57 -20.83 26.04
CA PHE A 375 6.10 -19.97 24.97
C PHE A 375 5.03 -19.09 24.32
N ASP A 376 3.97 -19.71 23.81
CA ASP A 376 2.92 -18.99 23.07
C ASP A 376 2.23 -17.93 23.96
N ALA A 377 1.95 -18.28 25.23
CA ALA A 377 1.35 -17.37 26.19
C ALA A 377 2.25 -16.17 26.52
N LYS A 378 3.57 -16.38 26.62
CA LYS A 378 4.55 -15.31 26.88
C LYS A 378 4.65 -14.35 25.69
N VAL A 379 4.72 -14.87 24.46
CA VAL A 379 4.78 -14.07 23.24
C VAL A 379 3.49 -13.26 23.08
N GLN A 380 2.34 -13.89 23.29
CA GLN A 380 1.03 -13.21 23.21
C GLN A 380 0.91 -12.09 24.24
N ALA A 381 1.26 -12.34 25.49
CA ALA A 381 1.20 -11.32 26.56
C ALA A 381 2.11 -10.12 26.26
N TYR A 382 3.30 -10.37 25.71
CA TYR A 382 4.22 -9.29 25.32
C TYR A 382 3.69 -8.51 24.11
N ALA A 383 3.08 -9.18 23.13
CA ALA A 383 2.42 -8.52 22.01
C ALA A 383 1.30 -7.58 22.46
N GLU A 384 0.46 -8.04 23.41
CA GLU A 384 -0.60 -7.21 24.02
C GLU A 384 -0.06 -6.03 24.83
N GLU A 385 1.10 -6.19 25.47
CA GLU A 385 1.79 -5.10 26.17
C GLU A 385 2.28 -4.03 25.20
N LEU A 386 2.93 -4.43 24.09
CA LEU A 386 3.40 -3.52 23.04
C LEU A 386 2.27 -2.70 22.42
N MET A 387 1.07 -3.28 22.31
CA MET A 387 -0.10 -2.56 21.79
C MET A 387 -0.62 -1.45 22.71
N LYS A 388 -0.23 -1.44 23.98
CA LYS A 388 -0.62 -0.38 24.94
C LYS A 388 0.28 0.85 24.81
N ASP A 389 1.50 0.70 24.29
CA ASP A 389 2.42 1.81 24.07
C ASP A 389 2.27 2.36 22.65
N GLU A 390 1.62 3.50 22.54
CA GLU A 390 1.34 4.18 21.29
C GLU A 390 2.55 4.93 20.73
N THR A 391 3.59 5.12 21.49
CA THR A 391 4.80 5.80 21.06
C THR A 391 5.68 4.90 20.19
N ILE A 392 5.42 3.58 20.21
CA ILE A 392 6.15 2.60 19.42
C ILE A 392 5.54 2.52 18.02
N ASP A 393 6.35 2.81 17.00
CA ASP A 393 5.96 2.60 15.60
C ASP A 393 5.54 1.14 15.35
N ALA A 394 4.55 0.95 14.49
CA ALA A 394 3.98 -0.38 14.21
C ALA A 394 5.05 -1.41 13.78
N ARG A 395 6.02 -1.01 12.95
CA ARG A 395 7.12 -1.86 12.46
C ARG A 395 8.13 -2.16 13.58
N ASP A 396 8.34 -1.21 14.48
CA ASP A 396 9.20 -1.42 15.64
C ASP A 396 8.58 -2.42 16.63
N ARG A 397 7.24 -2.51 16.74
CA ARG A 397 6.57 -3.58 17.53
C ARG A 397 6.92 -4.97 17.02
N ASN A 398 6.92 -5.19 15.69
CA ASN A 398 7.37 -6.46 15.12
C ASN A 398 8.82 -6.77 15.53
N THR A 399 9.71 -5.76 15.45
CA THR A 399 11.13 -5.90 15.84
C THR A 399 11.29 -6.25 17.33
N HIS A 400 10.54 -5.58 18.22
CA HIS A 400 10.56 -5.87 19.65
C HIS A 400 10.11 -7.31 19.97
N LEU A 401 9.13 -7.83 19.23
CA LEU A 401 8.72 -9.24 19.37
C LEU A 401 9.83 -10.20 18.96
N VAL A 402 10.53 -9.93 17.85
CA VAL A 402 11.68 -10.77 17.44
C VAL A 402 12.79 -10.71 18.49
N GLU A 403 13.10 -9.51 19.00
CA GLU A 403 14.09 -9.33 20.07
C GLU A 403 13.69 -10.07 21.35
N TYR A 404 12.41 -10.02 21.74
CA TYR A 404 11.88 -10.73 22.89
C TYR A 404 11.99 -12.26 22.74
N VAL A 405 11.58 -12.81 21.61
CA VAL A 405 11.69 -14.24 21.31
C VAL A 405 13.16 -14.67 21.30
N HIS A 406 14.05 -13.93 20.61
CA HIS A 406 15.49 -14.19 20.64
C HIS A 406 16.07 -14.09 22.07
N GLY A 407 15.54 -13.18 22.89
CA GLY A 407 15.92 -13.03 24.29
C GLY A 407 15.67 -14.28 25.14
N MET A 408 14.65 -15.07 24.82
CA MET A 408 14.33 -16.33 25.49
C MET A 408 15.23 -17.50 25.04
N TRP A 409 15.84 -17.43 23.85
CA TRP A 409 16.72 -18.49 23.34
C TRP A 409 18.02 -18.56 24.13
N SER A 410 18.47 -19.79 24.47
CA SER A 410 19.74 -20.01 25.18
C SER A 410 20.97 -19.70 24.33
N ASP A 411 20.91 -19.90 23.00
CA ASP A 411 22.00 -19.59 22.08
C ASP A 411 22.10 -18.07 21.85
N LYS A 412 23.23 -17.49 22.23
CA LYS A 412 23.55 -16.06 22.09
C LYS A 412 24.65 -15.78 21.06
N ASN A 413 24.94 -16.76 20.20
CA ASN A 413 25.86 -16.56 19.10
C ASN A 413 25.25 -15.67 17.99
N PRO A 414 26.07 -15.02 17.18
CA PRO A 414 25.58 -14.19 16.08
C PRO A 414 24.65 -14.94 15.13
N VAL A 415 23.52 -14.32 14.78
CA VAL A 415 22.50 -14.88 13.89
C VAL A 415 21.74 -13.78 13.19
N LEU A 416 21.31 -14.03 11.97
CA LEU A 416 20.43 -13.18 11.19
C LEU A 416 19.03 -13.79 11.16
N ILE A 417 18.02 -13.05 11.58
CA ILE A 417 16.62 -13.48 11.59
C ILE A 417 15.86 -12.67 10.56
N VAL A 418 15.23 -13.38 9.61
CA VAL A 418 14.46 -12.78 8.53
C VAL A 418 12.98 -12.97 8.80
N TYR A 419 12.21 -11.89 8.66
CA TYR A 419 10.77 -11.86 8.91
C TYR A 419 10.09 -10.77 8.07
N PHE A 420 8.77 -10.70 8.14
CA PHE A 420 8.00 -9.60 7.56
C PHE A 420 7.58 -8.59 8.63
N SER A 421 7.66 -7.32 8.31
CA SER A 421 7.00 -6.23 9.04
C SER A 421 5.74 -5.80 8.29
N GLN A 422 4.83 -5.16 8.99
CA GLN A 422 3.62 -4.55 8.40
C GLN A 422 3.94 -3.25 7.63
N PRO A 423 3.10 -2.86 6.63
CA PRO A 423 1.92 -3.58 6.14
C PRO A 423 2.22 -4.60 5.03
N TYR A 424 1.29 -5.49 4.77
CA TYR A 424 1.27 -6.39 3.62
C TYR A 424 0.13 -6.03 2.69
N TYR A 425 0.44 -5.88 1.40
CA TYR A 425 -0.52 -5.73 0.31
C TYR A 425 -0.34 -6.89 -0.65
N PRO A 426 -1.30 -7.80 -0.80
CA PRO A 426 -1.24 -8.84 -1.82
C PRO A 426 -1.22 -8.23 -3.22
N HIS A 427 -0.41 -8.75 -4.12
CA HIS A 427 -0.57 -8.45 -5.54
C HIS A 427 -1.81 -9.18 -6.09
N ILE A 428 -2.45 -8.57 -7.08
CA ILE A 428 -3.53 -9.22 -7.84
C ILE A 428 -3.15 -9.21 -9.31
N TYR A 429 -2.89 -10.39 -9.85
CA TYR A 429 -2.51 -10.59 -11.24
C TYR A 429 -3.66 -11.22 -12.02
N ILE A 430 -4.28 -10.44 -12.92
CA ILE A 430 -5.41 -10.85 -13.75
C ILE A 430 -4.90 -11.55 -15.00
N LYS A 431 -5.01 -12.88 -15.04
CA LYS A 431 -4.56 -13.73 -16.16
C LYS A 431 -5.63 -13.90 -17.23
N GLY A 432 -6.90 -13.81 -16.86
CA GLY A 432 -8.05 -14.12 -17.74
C GLY A 432 -8.43 -15.60 -17.74
N ASP A 433 -7.96 -16.36 -16.75
CA ASP A 433 -8.26 -17.79 -16.62
C ASP A 433 -9.64 -18.03 -15.97
N GLU A 434 -10.02 -17.13 -15.06
CA GLU A 434 -11.29 -17.21 -14.35
C GLU A 434 -12.41 -16.46 -15.07
N PRO A 435 -13.69 -16.90 -14.96
CA PRO A 435 -14.79 -16.25 -15.68
C PRO A 435 -14.96 -14.75 -15.39
N LYS A 436 -14.78 -14.32 -14.13
CA LYS A 436 -14.87 -12.90 -13.74
C LYS A 436 -13.70 -12.08 -14.28
N GLU A 437 -12.50 -12.65 -14.28
CA GLU A 437 -11.32 -12.01 -14.88
C GLU A 437 -11.55 -11.77 -16.38
N LYS A 438 -12.03 -12.81 -17.09
CA LYS A 438 -12.31 -12.68 -18.51
C LYS A 438 -13.39 -11.64 -18.79
N ALA A 439 -14.48 -11.64 -18.00
CA ALA A 439 -15.54 -10.65 -18.14
C ALA A 439 -15.02 -9.23 -17.92
N LEU A 440 -14.12 -9.02 -16.94
CA LEU A 440 -13.48 -7.73 -16.71
C LEU A 440 -12.61 -7.31 -17.89
N LEU A 441 -11.75 -8.20 -18.39
CA LEU A 441 -10.88 -7.91 -19.54
C LEU A 441 -11.69 -7.58 -20.80
N ASP A 442 -12.75 -8.34 -21.09
CA ASP A 442 -13.63 -8.09 -22.23
C ASP A 442 -14.37 -6.74 -22.09
N ALA A 443 -14.86 -6.43 -20.88
CA ALA A 443 -15.55 -5.16 -20.60
C ALA A 443 -14.64 -3.93 -20.75
N VAL A 444 -13.40 -4.04 -20.27
CA VAL A 444 -12.39 -2.99 -20.40
C VAL A 444 -11.96 -2.81 -21.86
N ALA A 445 -11.73 -3.91 -22.59
CA ALA A 445 -11.36 -3.87 -23.99
C ALA A 445 -12.41 -3.14 -24.82
N ASP A 446 -13.69 -3.47 -24.66
CA ASP A 446 -14.80 -2.79 -25.35
C ASP A 446 -14.87 -1.30 -24.95
N ALA A 447 -14.67 -0.98 -23.66
CA ALA A 447 -14.68 0.40 -23.20
C ALA A 447 -13.56 1.23 -23.86
N VAL A 448 -12.35 0.70 -23.95
CA VAL A 448 -11.20 1.36 -24.59
C VAL A 448 -11.43 1.51 -26.10
N ASP A 449 -11.85 0.43 -26.78
CA ASP A 449 -12.05 0.42 -28.23
C ASP A 449 -13.17 1.37 -28.70
N THR A 450 -14.19 1.54 -27.86
CA THR A 450 -15.36 2.38 -28.18
C THR A 450 -15.25 3.82 -27.68
N THR A 451 -14.26 4.14 -26.83
CA THR A 451 -14.05 5.50 -26.33
C THR A 451 -13.33 6.36 -27.38
N LYS A 452 -13.98 7.43 -27.81
CA LYS A 452 -13.44 8.36 -28.80
C LYS A 452 -12.58 9.40 -28.10
N THR A 453 -11.27 9.29 -28.26
CA THR A 453 -10.30 10.20 -27.65
C THR A 453 -9.07 10.35 -28.55
N ASP A 454 -8.37 11.48 -28.43
CA ASP A 454 -7.08 11.70 -29.06
C ASP A 454 -5.91 11.10 -28.25
N TYR A 455 -6.19 10.70 -27.00
CA TYR A 455 -5.18 10.06 -26.15
C TYR A 455 -4.94 8.61 -26.58
N LYS A 456 -3.69 8.18 -26.48
CA LYS A 456 -3.31 6.78 -26.66
C LYS A 456 -3.53 6.01 -25.36
N LEU A 457 -4.56 5.17 -25.34
CA LEU A 457 -4.87 4.30 -24.20
C LEU A 457 -4.03 3.02 -24.29
N VAL A 458 -3.41 2.63 -23.18
CA VAL A 458 -2.51 1.46 -23.08
C VAL A 458 -2.90 0.62 -21.87
N TYR A 459 -2.97 -0.69 -22.07
CA TYR A 459 -3.20 -1.64 -20.99
C TYR A 459 -1.91 -1.95 -20.25
N LYS A 460 -2.02 -2.01 -18.93
CA LYS A 460 -1.01 -2.53 -18.02
C LYS A 460 -1.58 -3.63 -17.16
N LYS A 461 -0.74 -4.61 -16.82
CA LYS A 461 -1.14 -5.75 -15.99
C LYS A 461 -1.16 -5.44 -14.51
N PHE A 462 -0.48 -4.36 -14.09
CA PHE A 462 -0.40 -4.01 -12.68
C PHE A 462 -0.46 -2.49 -12.50
N PHE A 463 -1.35 -2.04 -11.64
CA PHE A 463 -1.26 -0.70 -11.08
C PHE A 463 0.06 -0.61 -10.29
N PRO A 464 0.93 0.35 -10.60
CA PRO A 464 2.32 0.30 -10.12
C PRO A 464 2.52 0.82 -8.70
N TYR A 465 1.50 1.46 -8.13
CA TYR A 465 1.53 2.03 -6.79
C TYR A 465 0.81 1.11 -5.80
N ILE A 466 1.08 1.32 -4.50
CA ILE A 466 0.35 0.61 -3.44
C ILE A 466 -1.05 1.20 -3.39
N SER A 467 -2.06 0.34 -3.34
CA SER A 467 -3.46 0.74 -3.37
C SER A 467 -4.32 -0.25 -2.59
N ASP A 468 -5.43 0.23 -2.09
CA ASP A 468 -6.48 -0.56 -1.45
C ASP A 468 -7.11 -1.62 -2.36
N LEU A 469 -6.89 -1.57 -3.69
CA LEU A 469 -7.21 -2.65 -4.62
C LEU A 469 -6.63 -4.00 -4.18
N SER A 470 -5.45 -4.01 -3.56
CA SER A 470 -4.79 -5.20 -3.04
C SER A 470 -5.67 -6.03 -2.10
N TYR A 471 -6.62 -5.39 -1.41
CA TYR A 471 -7.51 -6.08 -0.48
C TYR A 471 -8.77 -6.69 -1.13
N GLY A 472 -8.90 -6.56 -2.44
CA GLY A 472 -9.97 -7.23 -3.23
C GLY A 472 -9.83 -8.75 -3.30
N ALA A 473 -8.64 -9.28 -3.09
CA ALA A 473 -8.35 -10.71 -3.09
C ALA A 473 -7.16 -11.05 -2.19
N ALA A 474 -7.02 -12.35 -1.86
CA ALA A 474 -5.83 -12.89 -1.23
C ALA A 474 -5.49 -14.25 -1.82
N PRO A 475 -4.22 -14.69 -1.78
CA PRO A 475 -3.83 -16.01 -2.24
C PRO A 475 -4.69 -17.12 -1.61
N ARG A 476 -5.07 -18.11 -2.41
CA ARG A 476 -5.92 -19.23 -1.99
C ARG A 476 -5.19 -20.55 -1.89
N GLU A 477 -3.99 -20.62 -2.44
CA GLU A 477 -3.15 -21.82 -2.39
C GLU A 477 -2.72 -22.09 -0.95
N ASP A 478 -2.84 -23.36 -0.55
CA ASP A 478 -2.46 -23.81 0.77
C ASP A 478 -0.97 -23.51 1.06
N GLY A 479 -0.69 -23.04 2.24
CA GLY A 479 0.66 -22.76 2.73
C GLY A 479 1.25 -21.38 2.42
N ILE A 480 0.69 -20.63 1.45
CA ILE A 480 1.23 -19.29 1.08
C ILE A 480 0.95 -18.28 2.18
N ILE A 481 -0.29 -18.21 2.64
CA ILE A 481 -0.71 -17.27 3.68
C ILE A 481 -0.14 -17.70 5.04
N GLU A 482 -0.12 -18.99 5.32
CA GLU A 482 0.49 -19.53 6.53
C GLU A 482 1.97 -19.14 6.63
N ALA A 483 2.74 -19.28 5.55
CA ALA A 483 4.15 -18.87 5.52
C ALA A 483 4.32 -17.37 5.82
N PHE A 484 3.42 -16.52 5.36
CA PHE A 484 3.40 -15.10 5.70
C PHE A 484 3.07 -14.90 7.19
N MET A 485 1.97 -15.49 7.68
CA MET A 485 1.49 -15.31 9.05
C MET A 485 2.50 -15.78 10.09
N GLU A 486 3.14 -16.93 9.85
CA GLU A 486 4.16 -17.50 10.74
C GLU A 486 5.45 -16.69 10.80
N ASN A 487 5.73 -15.91 9.77
CA ASN A 487 6.90 -15.02 9.68
C ASN A 487 6.56 -13.53 9.83
N MET A 488 5.35 -13.20 10.28
CA MET A 488 4.92 -11.87 10.70
C MET A 488 4.80 -11.83 12.23
N PRO A 489 5.81 -11.33 12.96
CA PRO A 489 5.78 -11.30 14.43
C PRO A 489 4.55 -10.57 14.96
N GLY A 490 3.75 -11.26 15.80
CA GLY A 490 2.54 -10.69 16.39
C GLY A 490 1.34 -10.65 15.44
N TYR A 491 1.32 -11.45 14.36
CA TYR A 491 0.13 -11.56 13.51
C TYR A 491 -1.10 -11.98 14.35
N GLY A 492 -2.23 -11.33 14.11
CA GLY A 492 -3.46 -11.50 14.88
C GLY A 492 -3.57 -10.57 16.10
N THR A 493 -2.47 -9.94 16.55
CA THR A 493 -2.47 -9.01 17.70
C THR A 493 -1.87 -7.66 17.35
N VAL A 494 -0.63 -7.65 16.86
CA VAL A 494 0.09 -6.41 16.46
C VAL A 494 -0.35 -5.97 15.06
N TYR A 495 -0.60 -6.91 14.19
CA TYR A 495 -1.08 -6.71 12.84
C TYR A 495 -2.09 -7.79 12.47
N ASN A 496 -3.17 -7.40 11.79
CA ASN A 496 -4.18 -8.36 11.35
C ASN A 496 -4.78 -7.91 10.02
N LEU A 497 -5.06 -8.87 9.14
CA LEU A 497 -5.78 -8.68 7.89
C LEU A 497 -7.05 -9.54 7.87
N PRO A 498 -8.13 -9.07 7.23
CA PRO A 498 -9.35 -9.86 7.03
C PRO A 498 -9.15 -10.92 5.91
N MET A 499 -8.14 -11.79 6.09
CA MET A 499 -7.70 -12.75 5.07
C MET A 499 -8.82 -13.64 4.53
N LYS A 500 -9.69 -14.11 5.43
CA LYS A 500 -10.80 -15.00 5.04
C LYS A 500 -11.81 -14.27 4.16
N GLU A 501 -12.10 -13.03 4.50
CA GLU A 501 -12.99 -12.16 3.75
C GLU A 501 -12.37 -11.80 2.38
N MET A 502 -11.09 -11.48 2.32
CA MET A 502 -10.37 -11.23 1.08
C MET A 502 -10.35 -12.47 0.17
N GLN A 503 -10.05 -13.66 0.72
CA GLN A 503 -10.12 -14.92 -0.02
C GLN A 503 -11.52 -15.26 -0.50
N ARG A 504 -12.54 -14.89 0.27
CA ARG A 504 -13.95 -15.08 -0.09
C ARG A 504 -14.37 -14.14 -1.23
N LEU A 505 -14.02 -12.86 -1.15
CA LEU A 505 -14.31 -11.87 -2.19
C LEU A 505 -13.66 -12.25 -3.52
N ASN A 506 -12.38 -12.48 -3.53
CA ASN A 506 -11.56 -12.88 -4.68
C ASN A 506 -11.97 -12.15 -5.97
N LEU A 507 -11.96 -10.85 -5.93
CA LEU A 507 -12.41 -10.00 -7.02
C LEU A 507 -11.26 -9.71 -7.99
N PRO A 508 -11.50 -9.75 -9.29
CA PRO A 508 -10.59 -9.13 -10.24
C PRO A 508 -10.65 -7.61 -10.05
N VAL A 509 -9.51 -6.95 -10.20
CA VAL A 509 -9.37 -5.53 -9.90
C VAL A 509 -8.98 -4.73 -11.13
N LEU A 510 -9.38 -3.46 -11.14
CA LEU A 510 -9.13 -2.52 -12.22
C LEU A 510 -8.90 -1.13 -11.65
N ASP A 511 -7.91 -0.41 -12.20
CA ASP A 511 -7.79 1.03 -11.99
C ASP A 511 -7.93 1.81 -13.30
N ILE A 512 -8.79 2.83 -13.25
CA ILE A 512 -8.98 3.84 -14.31
C ILE A 512 -9.17 5.19 -13.65
N GLY A 513 -8.10 5.88 -13.36
CA GLY A 513 -8.16 7.11 -12.57
C GLY A 513 -7.77 8.38 -13.30
N SER A 514 -7.54 9.40 -12.52
CA SER A 514 -7.13 10.73 -12.96
C SER A 514 -5.73 10.69 -13.55
N PHE A 515 -5.48 11.55 -14.58
CA PHE A 515 -4.12 11.78 -15.06
C PHE A 515 -3.57 13.08 -14.51
N GLY A 516 -2.36 13.01 -13.99
CA GLY A 516 -1.70 14.19 -13.44
C GLY A 516 -0.22 13.93 -13.17
N LYS A 517 0.34 14.80 -12.36
CA LYS A 517 1.77 14.79 -12.04
C LYS A 517 2.02 15.22 -10.60
N ASP A 518 3.17 14.79 -10.09
CA ASP A 518 3.72 15.22 -8.81
C ASP A 518 2.83 14.88 -7.59
N ALA A 519 2.20 13.69 -7.56
CA ALA A 519 1.57 13.20 -6.34
C ALA A 519 2.51 13.35 -5.14
N HIS A 520 1.98 13.72 -3.97
CA HIS A 520 2.72 13.96 -2.74
C HIS A 520 3.71 15.14 -2.76
N LYS A 521 3.72 15.96 -3.82
CA LYS A 521 4.55 17.16 -3.89
C LYS A 521 3.70 18.43 -3.89
N PHE A 522 4.27 19.57 -3.50
CA PHE A 522 3.55 20.85 -3.50
C PHE A 522 3.09 21.31 -4.90
N THR A 523 3.59 20.68 -5.94
CA THR A 523 3.20 20.91 -7.35
C THR A 523 2.22 19.86 -7.88
N GLU A 524 1.59 19.11 -6.99
CA GLU A 524 0.54 18.14 -7.31
C GLU A 524 -0.54 18.75 -8.17
N ARG A 525 -0.87 18.12 -9.30
CA ARG A 525 -1.81 18.65 -10.29
C ARG A 525 -2.46 17.58 -11.15
N ILE A 526 -3.69 17.84 -11.59
CA ILE A 526 -4.40 17.03 -12.58
C ILE A 526 -4.51 17.73 -13.94
N GLU A 527 -4.54 16.95 -15.00
CA GLU A 527 -4.95 17.39 -16.33
C GLU A 527 -6.48 17.32 -16.46
N LYS A 528 -7.13 18.46 -16.70
CA LYS A 528 -8.60 18.57 -16.67
C LYS A 528 -9.30 17.73 -17.74
N LYS A 529 -8.81 17.78 -19.00
CA LYS A 529 -9.49 17.15 -20.14
C LYS A 529 -9.57 15.64 -19.98
N TYR A 530 -8.46 14.98 -19.70
CA TYR A 530 -8.47 13.53 -19.48
C TYR A 530 -9.30 13.15 -18.26
N THR A 531 -9.03 13.81 -17.13
CA THR A 531 -9.64 13.48 -15.83
C THR A 531 -11.16 13.68 -15.83
N PHE A 532 -11.68 14.75 -16.45
CA PHE A 532 -13.10 15.06 -16.37
C PHE A 532 -13.93 14.64 -17.60
N GLU A 533 -13.28 14.23 -18.70
CA GLU A 533 -14.00 13.87 -19.92
C GLU A 533 -13.73 12.42 -20.38
N VAL A 534 -12.49 11.91 -20.26
CA VAL A 534 -12.09 10.62 -20.83
C VAL A 534 -12.16 9.50 -19.77
N ALA A 535 -11.53 9.67 -18.61
CA ALA A 535 -11.55 8.67 -17.55
C ALA A 535 -13.00 8.31 -17.12
N PRO A 536 -13.92 9.28 -16.91
CA PRO A 536 -15.30 8.96 -16.55
C PRO A 536 -16.04 8.15 -17.62
N GLU A 537 -15.73 8.38 -18.92
CA GLU A 537 -16.34 7.59 -20.00
C GLU A 537 -15.84 6.16 -20.01
N LEU A 538 -14.56 5.95 -19.74
CA LEU A 538 -13.96 4.62 -19.60
C LEU A 538 -14.57 3.85 -18.42
N VAL A 539 -14.62 4.49 -17.23
CA VAL A 539 -15.24 3.89 -16.03
C VAL A 539 -16.70 3.53 -16.29
N TYR A 540 -17.49 4.48 -16.80
CA TYR A 540 -18.91 4.24 -17.11
C TYR A 540 -19.12 3.07 -18.07
N LYS A 541 -18.39 3.04 -19.20
CA LYS A 541 -18.51 1.96 -20.18
C LYS A 541 -18.11 0.60 -19.61
N THR A 542 -17.02 0.55 -18.85
CA THR A 542 -16.57 -0.69 -18.20
C THR A 542 -17.64 -1.22 -17.25
N VAL A 543 -18.16 -0.35 -16.36
CA VAL A 543 -19.24 -0.72 -15.43
C VAL A 543 -20.46 -1.22 -16.16
N MET A 544 -20.92 -0.50 -17.19
CA MET A 544 -22.11 -0.90 -17.95
C MET A 544 -21.89 -2.19 -18.75
N ASN A 545 -20.67 -2.46 -19.22
CA ASN A 545 -20.35 -3.71 -19.91
C ASN A 545 -20.33 -4.91 -18.96
N LEU A 546 -19.78 -4.74 -17.75
CA LEU A 546 -19.78 -5.78 -16.71
C LEU A 546 -21.21 -6.17 -16.30
N LEU A 547 -22.12 -5.23 -16.21
CA LEU A 547 -23.49 -5.46 -15.76
C LEU A 547 -24.42 -6.05 -16.84
N LYS A 548 -24.04 -6.04 -18.11
CA LYS A 548 -24.80 -6.72 -19.18
C LYS A 548 -24.75 -8.25 -19.00
#